data_98e51da4e92836dda3fe226549f2bc38
#
_entry.id   98e51da4e92836dda3fe226549f2bc38
#
_cell.length_a   1.000
_cell.length_b   1.000
_cell.length_c   1.000
_cell.angle_alpha   90.00
_cell.angle_beta   90.00
_cell.angle_gamma   90.00
#
_symmetry.space_group_name_H-M   'P 1'
#
loop_
_entity.id
_entity.type
_entity.pdbx_description
1 polymer ?
#
loop_
_entity_poly.entity_id
_entity_poly.type
_entity_poly.pdbx_seq_one_letter_code
_entity_poly.pdbx_strand_id
1 'polypeptide(L)'
;MRRRGRVDANHTAIVSLLRSFGCSVISTAGVGDGFPDLVVGFHGVTHLIEIKDGEKSPSKRRLTPDEEEWHSTWQGDPVCILKSLRDAEELVRKWYRDAAKPGDDEWGIVK
;
A
#
# COMPACT_ATOMS: atom_id res chain seq x y z
N MET A 1 -13.88 20.02 14.53
CA MET A 1 -13.87 18.71 14.39
C MET A 1 -12.67 18.24 13.66
N ARG A 2 -12.26 17.13 14.02
CA ARG A 2 -11.14 16.68 13.46
C ARG A 2 -11.44 16.22 12.10
N ARG A 3 -10.74 16.60 11.18
CA ARG A 3 -11.00 16.18 9.91
C ARG A 3 -10.19 15.02 9.60
N ARG A 4 -10.75 14.05 9.01
CA ARG A 4 -10.04 12.98 8.58
C ARG A 4 -9.08 13.44 7.58
N GLY A 5 -8.06 12.73 7.41
CA GLY A 5 -7.12 13.08 6.41
C GLY A 5 -7.80 13.06 5.08
N ARG A 6 -7.37 13.91 4.17
CA ARG A 6 -7.87 13.92 2.89
C ARG A 6 -7.41 12.74 2.16
N VAL A 7 -8.26 12.07 1.45
CA VAL A 7 -7.92 10.93 0.64
C VAL A 7 -7.57 11.40 -0.73
N ASP A 8 -6.55 10.85 -1.36
CA ASP A 8 -6.20 11.22 -2.71
C ASP A 8 -7.28 10.76 -3.67
N ALA A 9 -7.39 11.46 -4.79
CA ALA A 9 -8.45 11.20 -5.74
C ALA A 9 -8.46 9.78 -6.26
N ASN A 10 -7.30 9.14 -6.35
CA ASN A 10 -7.22 7.80 -6.87
C ASN A 10 -7.31 6.71 -5.79
N HIS A 11 -7.58 7.10 -4.54
CA HIS A 11 -7.62 6.14 -3.43
C HIS A 11 -8.65 5.03 -3.66
N THR A 12 -9.89 5.43 -3.94
CA THR A 12 -10.95 4.46 -4.11
C THR A 12 -10.69 3.53 -5.28
N ALA A 13 -10.18 4.08 -6.37
CA ALA A 13 -9.92 3.27 -7.55
C ALA A 13 -8.82 2.24 -7.29
N ILE A 14 -7.79 2.63 -6.56
CA ILE A 14 -6.72 1.71 -6.23
C ILE A 14 -7.22 0.61 -5.31
N VAL A 15 -8.04 0.96 -4.32
CA VAL A 15 -8.60 -0.05 -3.43
C VAL A 15 -9.43 -1.05 -4.21
N SER A 16 -10.27 -0.56 -5.13
CA SER A 16 -11.10 -1.44 -5.93
C SER A 16 -10.24 -2.37 -6.79
N LEU A 17 -9.20 -1.83 -7.38
CA LEU A 17 -8.34 -2.64 -8.22
C LEU A 17 -7.65 -3.73 -7.41
N LEU A 18 -7.11 -3.38 -6.25
CA LEU A 18 -6.43 -4.36 -5.42
C LEU A 18 -7.39 -5.48 -5.00
N ARG A 19 -8.61 -5.11 -4.64
CA ARG A 19 -9.59 -6.11 -4.27
C ARG A 19 -9.95 -7.01 -5.44
N SER A 20 -9.96 -6.46 -6.64
CA SER A 20 -10.30 -7.26 -7.80
C SER A 20 -9.23 -8.32 -8.09
N PHE A 21 -8.02 -8.12 -7.59
CA PHE A 21 -6.96 -9.11 -7.75
C PHE A 21 -6.95 -10.10 -6.59
N GLY A 22 -7.90 -10.00 -5.67
CA GLY A 22 -7.96 -10.94 -4.56
C GLY A 22 -7.29 -10.45 -3.29
N CYS A 23 -6.90 -9.19 -3.22
CA CYS A 23 -6.29 -8.68 -2.01
C CYS A 23 -7.35 -8.35 -0.97
N SER A 24 -7.02 -8.56 0.29
CA SER A 24 -7.81 -8.02 1.40
C SER A 24 -7.28 -6.61 1.63
N VAL A 25 -8.15 -5.64 1.72
CA VAL A 25 -7.73 -4.25 1.84
C VAL A 25 -8.51 -3.55 2.93
N ILE A 26 -7.79 -2.88 3.83
CA ILE A 26 -8.41 -2.05 4.83
C ILE A 26 -7.86 -0.66 4.67
N SER A 27 -8.74 0.34 4.59
CA SER A 27 -8.31 1.72 4.50
C SER A 27 -7.95 2.21 5.89
N THR A 28 -6.76 2.75 6.02
CA THR A 28 -6.28 3.32 7.26
C THR A 28 -6.00 4.81 7.09
N ALA A 29 -6.57 5.40 6.04
CA ALA A 29 -6.33 6.81 5.76
C ALA A 29 -6.78 7.72 6.89
N GLY A 30 -7.70 7.27 7.72
CA GLY A 30 -8.16 8.10 8.83
C GLY A 30 -7.33 8.02 10.08
N VAL A 31 -6.31 7.18 10.10
CA VAL A 31 -5.49 7.01 11.30
C VAL A 31 -4.66 8.25 11.59
N GLY A 32 -4.02 8.81 10.56
CA GLY A 32 -3.22 10.01 10.75
C GLY A 32 -1.82 9.71 11.25
N ASP A 33 -1.12 10.77 11.63
CA ASP A 33 0.23 10.69 12.20
C ASP A 33 1.24 9.97 11.30
N GLY A 34 1.05 10.08 10.01
CA GLY A 34 2.00 9.50 9.07
C GLY A 34 1.78 8.05 8.75
N PHE A 35 0.77 7.42 9.37
CA PHE A 35 0.50 6.02 9.11
C PHE A 35 0.06 5.83 7.66
N PRO A 36 0.47 4.75 7.02
CA PRO A 36 0.11 4.52 5.61
C PRO A 36 -1.39 4.45 5.37
N ASP A 37 -1.79 4.62 4.14
CA ASP A 37 -3.20 4.69 3.76
C ASP A 37 -3.92 3.36 3.74
N LEU A 38 -3.23 2.28 3.45
CA LEU A 38 -3.86 0.96 3.34
C LEU A 38 -3.05 -0.12 4.01
N VAL A 39 -3.76 -1.10 4.57
CA VAL A 39 -3.16 -2.35 4.98
C VAL A 39 -3.73 -3.40 4.05
N VAL A 40 -2.86 -4.14 3.38
CA VAL A 40 -3.26 -5.07 2.32
C VAL A 40 -2.70 -6.45 2.60
N GLY A 41 -3.56 -7.45 2.51
CA GLY A 41 -3.15 -8.83 2.66
C GLY A 41 -3.24 -9.55 1.32
N PHE A 42 -2.20 -10.31 0.98
CA PHE A 42 -2.19 -11.03 -0.28
C PHE A 42 -1.28 -12.25 -0.14
N HIS A 43 -1.84 -13.42 -0.39
CA HIS A 43 -1.08 -14.69 -0.34
C HIS A 43 -0.28 -14.86 0.95
N GLY A 44 -0.90 -14.53 2.07
CA GLY A 44 -0.28 -14.75 3.37
C GLY A 44 0.67 -13.67 3.82
N VAL A 45 0.81 -12.61 3.04
CA VAL A 45 1.75 -11.54 3.37
C VAL A 45 0.98 -10.25 3.56
N THR A 46 1.40 -9.45 4.54
CA THR A 46 0.77 -8.15 4.80
C THR A 46 1.66 -7.05 4.28
N HIS A 47 1.05 -6.12 3.57
CA HIS A 47 1.77 -4.99 2.98
C HIS A 47 1.15 -3.70 3.44
N LEU A 48 1.99 -2.67 3.59
CA LEU A 48 1.51 -1.34 3.92
C LEU A 48 1.70 -0.47 2.69
N ILE A 49 0.68 0.31 2.36
CA ILE A 49 0.69 1.09 1.13
C ILE A 49 0.33 2.53 1.40
N GLU A 50 1.12 3.43 0.82
CA GLU A 50 0.84 4.85 0.86
C GLU A 50 0.40 5.24 -0.54
N ILE A 51 -0.69 6.00 -0.66
CA ILE A 51 -1.21 6.40 -1.96
C ILE A 51 -0.95 7.87 -2.19
N LYS A 52 -0.40 8.19 -3.35
CA LYS A 52 -0.22 9.57 -3.78
C LYS A 52 -0.81 9.71 -5.17
N ASP A 53 -1.25 10.92 -5.51
CA ASP A 53 -1.85 11.13 -6.82
C ASP A 53 -0.74 11.54 -7.79
N GLY A 54 -0.41 10.65 -8.70
CA GLY A 54 0.67 10.88 -9.65
C GLY A 54 0.38 11.99 -10.64
N GLU A 55 -0.89 12.41 -10.73
CA GLU A 55 -1.25 13.50 -11.63
C GLU A 55 -0.97 14.86 -11.01
N LYS A 56 -0.71 14.92 -9.73
CA LYS A 56 -0.45 16.19 -9.08
C LYS A 56 0.99 16.60 -9.25
N SER A 57 1.29 17.86 -8.94
CA SER A 57 2.65 18.37 -9.07
C SER A 57 3.58 17.60 -8.15
N PRO A 58 4.88 17.59 -8.44
CA PRO A 58 5.83 16.84 -7.61
C PRO A 58 5.76 17.18 -6.13
N SER A 59 5.54 18.45 -5.80
CA SER A 59 5.51 18.82 -4.39
C SER A 59 4.30 18.24 -3.68
N LYS A 60 3.23 17.98 -4.43
CA LYS A 60 2.04 17.41 -3.82
C LYS A 60 2.03 15.90 -3.79
N ARG A 61 3.00 15.27 -4.46
CA ARG A 61 3.11 13.81 -4.44
C ARG A 61 4.17 13.34 -3.47
N ARG A 62 4.82 14.27 -2.79
CA ARG A 62 5.86 13.90 -1.86
C ARG A 62 5.26 13.44 -0.55
N LEU A 63 6.00 12.68 0.20
CA LEU A 63 5.57 12.32 1.54
C LEU A 63 5.58 13.57 2.39
N THR A 64 4.62 13.67 3.29
CA THR A 64 4.63 14.74 4.27
C THR A 64 5.71 14.43 5.28
N PRO A 65 6.13 15.41 6.10
CA PRO A 65 7.13 15.14 7.14
C PRO A 65 6.73 14.00 8.07
N ASP A 66 5.46 13.92 8.45
CA ASP A 66 5.01 12.86 9.34
C ASP A 66 5.11 11.51 8.65
N GLU A 67 4.75 11.46 7.36
CA GLU A 67 4.85 10.22 6.61
C GLU A 67 6.30 9.81 6.46
N GLU A 68 7.16 10.78 6.18
CA GLU A 68 8.56 10.50 6.02
C GLU A 68 9.15 9.91 7.29
N GLU A 69 8.79 10.50 8.41
CA GLU A 69 9.25 10.02 9.70
C GLU A 69 8.75 8.60 9.93
N TRP A 70 7.46 8.38 9.71
CA TRP A 70 6.88 7.08 9.96
C TRP A 70 7.52 6.01 9.07
N HIS A 71 7.66 6.31 7.77
CA HIS A 71 8.24 5.34 6.84
C HIS A 71 9.68 5.02 7.22
N SER A 72 10.44 6.01 7.64
CA SER A 72 11.85 5.80 7.91
C SER A 72 12.11 5.03 9.18
N THR A 73 11.18 5.08 10.13
CA THR A 73 11.39 4.38 11.40
C THR A 73 10.68 3.05 11.47
N TRP A 74 9.90 2.71 10.45
CA TRP A 74 9.17 1.46 10.44
C TRP A 74 10.13 0.28 10.33
N GLN A 75 9.96 -0.68 11.21
CA GLN A 75 10.89 -1.81 11.29
C GLN A 75 10.45 -3.02 10.46
N GLY A 76 9.31 -2.96 9.81
CA GLY A 76 8.85 -4.05 8.96
C GLY A 76 9.25 -3.82 7.52
N ASP A 77 8.58 -4.49 6.59
CA ASP A 77 8.86 -4.29 5.18
C ASP A 77 8.59 -2.85 4.80
N PRO A 78 9.36 -2.31 3.88
CA PRO A 78 9.15 -0.91 3.47
C PRO A 78 7.76 -0.66 2.96
N VAL A 79 7.25 0.52 3.24
CA VAL A 79 5.93 0.92 2.75
C VAL A 79 6.01 1.10 1.24
N CYS A 80 5.03 0.56 0.53
CA CYS A 80 4.96 0.72 -0.92
C CYS A 80 4.21 1.99 -1.24
N ILE A 81 4.71 2.76 -2.19
CA ILE A 81 4.05 3.99 -2.58
C ILE A 81 3.43 3.80 -3.96
N LEU A 82 2.13 4.01 -4.05
CA LEU A 82 1.41 3.86 -5.32
C LEU A 82 0.88 5.21 -5.76
N LYS A 83 1.14 5.56 -7.00
CA LYS A 83 0.71 6.84 -7.54
C LYS A 83 -0.35 6.69 -8.61
N SER A 84 -0.63 5.47 -9.04
CA SER A 84 -1.57 5.28 -10.14
C SER A 84 -2.11 3.85 -10.10
N LEU A 85 -3.13 3.61 -10.91
CA LEU A 85 -3.66 2.26 -11.06
C LEU A 85 -2.60 1.35 -11.66
N ARG A 86 -1.78 1.89 -12.55
CA ARG A 86 -0.74 1.10 -13.16
C ARG A 86 0.27 0.64 -12.13
N ASP A 87 0.63 1.54 -11.21
CA ASP A 87 1.55 1.18 -10.13
C ASP A 87 0.97 0.03 -9.32
N ALA A 88 -0.33 0.08 -9.03
CA ALA A 88 -0.98 -0.95 -8.24
C ALA A 88 -0.96 -2.28 -8.97
N GLU A 89 -1.23 -2.26 -10.27
CA GLU A 89 -1.23 -3.47 -11.05
C GLU A 89 0.16 -4.08 -11.10
N GLU A 90 1.17 -3.26 -11.30
CA GLU A 90 2.54 -3.75 -11.36
C GLU A 90 2.97 -4.34 -10.03
N LEU A 91 2.54 -3.73 -8.94
CA LEU A 91 2.89 -4.23 -7.62
C LEU A 91 2.27 -5.60 -7.38
N VAL A 92 1.00 -5.79 -7.74
CA VAL A 92 0.36 -7.09 -7.55
C VAL A 92 1.03 -8.14 -8.41
N ARG A 93 1.43 -7.78 -9.64
CA ARG A 93 2.12 -8.73 -10.48
C ARG A 93 3.45 -9.16 -9.84
N LYS A 94 4.13 -8.22 -9.20
CA LYS A 94 5.36 -8.55 -8.52
C LYS A 94 5.09 -9.48 -7.34
N TRP A 95 4.07 -9.20 -6.57
CA TRP A 95 3.72 -10.06 -5.44
C TRP A 95 3.38 -11.48 -5.92
N TYR A 96 2.71 -11.57 -7.04
CA TYR A 96 2.35 -12.86 -7.61
C TYR A 96 3.61 -13.64 -7.97
N ARG A 97 4.56 -12.98 -8.61
CA ARG A 97 5.80 -13.63 -8.98
C ARG A 97 6.57 -14.07 -7.74
N ASP A 98 6.59 -13.22 -6.72
CA ASP A 98 7.32 -13.54 -5.51
C ASP A 98 6.67 -14.71 -4.78
N ALA A 99 5.37 -14.76 -4.77
CA ALA A 99 4.66 -15.84 -4.09
C ALA A 99 4.83 -17.17 -4.79
N ALA A 100 5.14 -17.15 -6.08
CA ALA A 100 5.31 -18.37 -6.84
C ALA A 100 6.73 -18.89 -6.84
N LYS A 101 7.64 -18.21 -6.16
CA LYS A 101 9.02 -18.65 -6.18
C LYS A 101 9.18 -19.98 -5.49
N PRO A 102 10.09 -20.80 -5.97
CA PRO A 102 10.36 -22.07 -5.33
C PRO A 102 10.84 -21.81 -3.92
N GLY A 103 10.44 -22.63 -3.03
CA GLY A 103 10.86 -22.49 -1.66
C GLY A 103 9.83 -21.86 -0.77
N ASP A 104 8.87 -21.18 -1.32
CA ASP A 104 7.85 -20.59 -0.50
C ASP A 104 7.12 -21.65 0.32
N ASP A 105 6.95 -22.81 -0.23
CA ASP A 105 6.25 -23.85 0.46
C ASP A 105 7.08 -24.60 1.45
N GLU A 106 8.38 -24.36 1.46
CA GLU A 106 9.25 -25.06 2.35
C GLU A 106 8.89 -24.84 3.78
N TRP A 107 8.29 -23.71 4.07
CA TRP A 107 7.96 -23.40 5.43
C TRP A 107 6.83 -24.23 5.92
N GLY A 108 6.06 -24.77 5.04
CA GLY A 108 4.95 -25.61 5.41
C GLY A 108 3.90 -24.90 6.16
N ILE A 109 4.01 -23.63 6.30
CA ILE A 109 3.06 -22.95 7.10
C ILE A 109 2.00 -22.34 6.33
N VAL A 110 2.16 -22.32 5.10
CA VAL A 110 1.23 -21.68 4.35
C VAL A 110 0.03 -22.39 4.16
N LYS A 111 -0.15 -23.44 4.65
CA LYS A 111 -1.29 -24.19 4.35
C LYS A 111 -2.40 -24.00 5.22
#